data_6ff68fa168afff6182189b1891015af1
#
_entry.id   6ff68fa168afff6182189b1891015af1
#
_cell.length_a   1.000
_cell.length_b   1.000
_cell.length_c   1.000
_cell.angle_alpha   90.00
_cell.angle_beta   90.00
_cell.angle_gamma   90.00
#
_symmetry.space_group_name_H-M   'P 1'
#
loop_
_entity.id
_entity.type
_entity.pdbx_description
1 polymer ?
#
loop_
_entity_poly.entity_id
_entity_poly.type
_entity_poly.pdbx_seq_one_letter_code
_entity_poly.pdbx_strand_id
1 'polypeptide(L)'
;RRTMPVASLCAMMSSLTFDYAVRQKVGGINMSTFFVKQFPVLTPDQIPSTTQWQIVKRVAELCYFNHDMDGWVEELWEEMSEEQRAELPQLGAQQPWVYNPERRAILQAELDAIFAHLYGLNTEDLVYILDPEDICGKGCINETFRVLKDNELRQYGEYRTKRLVLEAWDNFGFDN
;
A
#
# COMPACT_ATOMS: atom_id res chain seq x y z
N ARG A 1 -8.76 11.79 -18.06
CA ARG A 1 -9.10 11.78 -16.63
C ARG A 1 -7.95 11.10 -15.88
N ARG A 2 -7.69 11.49 -14.61
CA ARG A 2 -6.44 11.13 -13.91
C ARG A 2 -6.67 10.65 -12.48
N THR A 3 -7.92 10.41 -12.08
CA THR A 3 -8.27 10.09 -10.68
C THR A 3 -7.73 8.72 -10.26
N MET A 4 -7.91 7.69 -11.09
CA MET A 4 -7.36 6.35 -10.82
C MET A 4 -5.82 6.32 -10.76
N PRO A 5 -5.09 6.93 -11.72
CA PRO A 5 -3.62 7.03 -11.61
C PRO A 5 -3.14 7.78 -10.37
N VAL A 6 -3.83 8.85 -9.95
CA VAL A 6 -3.49 9.59 -8.73
C VAL A 6 -3.70 8.72 -7.48
N ALA A 7 -4.81 7.98 -7.40
CA ALA A 7 -5.04 7.03 -6.33
C ALA A 7 -3.93 5.98 -6.24
N SER A 8 -3.51 5.43 -7.40
CA SER A 8 -2.41 4.45 -7.48
C SER A 8 -1.08 5.06 -7.02
N LEU A 9 -0.79 6.30 -7.42
CA LEU A 9 0.42 7.01 -6.98
C LEU A 9 0.42 7.24 -5.47
N CYS A 10 -0.69 7.68 -4.89
CA CYS A 10 -0.80 7.88 -3.44
C CYS A 10 -0.59 6.56 -2.68
N ALA A 11 -1.20 5.46 -3.13
CA ALA A 11 -1.03 4.16 -2.51
C ALA A 11 0.42 3.65 -2.62
N MET A 12 1.05 3.79 -3.80
CA MET A 12 2.44 3.44 -4.01
C MET A 12 3.37 4.19 -3.05
N MET A 13 3.23 5.50 -2.95
CA MET A 13 4.05 6.35 -2.07
C MET A 13 3.83 6.05 -0.59
N SER A 14 2.72 5.40 -0.23
CA SER A 14 2.38 4.98 1.13
C SER A 14 2.77 3.54 1.43
N SER A 15 3.25 2.77 0.42
CA SER A 15 3.61 1.37 0.61
C SER A 15 4.96 1.20 1.31
N LEU A 16 5.10 0.11 2.09
CA LEU A 16 6.33 -0.24 2.80
C LEU A 16 7.51 -0.46 1.85
N THR A 17 7.28 -1.05 0.68
CA THR A 17 8.32 -1.27 -0.33
C THR A 17 8.89 0.06 -0.84
N PHE A 18 8.00 1.04 -1.12
CA PHE A 18 8.44 2.37 -1.53
C PHE A 18 9.16 3.10 -0.39
N ASP A 19 8.62 3.08 0.84
CA ASP A 19 9.24 3.69 2.02
C ASP A 19 10.63 3.09 2.29
N TYR A 20 10.77 1.75 2.17
CA TYR A 20 12.07 1.08 2.27
C TYR A 20 13.07 1.63 1.25
N ALA A 21 12.70 1.70 -0.03
CA ALA A 21 13.56 2.20 -1.10
C ALA A 21 13.95 3.68 -0.90
N VAL A 22 13.02 4.50 -0.44
CA VAL A 22 13.27 5.92 -0.13
C VAL A 22 14.27 6.06 1.01
N ARG A 23 14.12 5.29 2.09
CA ARG A 23 15.01 5.34 3.27
C ARG A 23 16.44 4.89 2.94
N GLN A 24 16.64 4.01 1.97
CA GLN A 24 17.99 3.65 1.51
C GLN A 24 18.72 4.82 0.82
N LYS A 25 17.98 5.83 0.36
CA LYS A 25 18.55 6.99 -0.36
C LYS A 25 18.62 8.26 0.48
N VAL A 26 17.72 8.43 1.41
CA VAL A 26 17.58 9.65 2.22
C VAL A 26 18.19 9.42 3.60
N GLY A 27 19.44 9.83 3.78
CA GLY A 27 20.16 9.69 5.06
C GLY A 27 19.95 10.83 6.06
N GLY A 28 19.02 11.76 5.80
CA GLY A 28 18.81 12.95 6.65
C GLY A 28 17.34 13.39 6.69
N ILE A 29 17.10 14.51 7.42
CA ILE A 29 15.74 15.07 7.62
C ILE A 29 15.24 15.84 6.38
N ASN A 30 16.13 16.25 5.48
CA ASN A 30 15.78 17.07 4.32
C ASN A 30 15.69 16.25 3.06
N MET A 31 14.50 16.22 2.45
CA MET A 31 14.25 15.60 1.16
C MET A 31 14.40 16.64 0.06
N SER A 32 15.54 16.68 -0.61
CA SER A 32 15.76 17.58 -1.74
C SER A 32 15.16 17.00 -3.04
N THR A 33 14.90 17.88 -4.01
CA THR A 33 14.42 17.49 -5.36
C THR A 33 15.37 16.49 -6.04
N PHE A 34 16.66 16.53 -5.71
CA PHE A 34 17.64 15.57 -6.23
C PHE A 34 17.32 14.13 -5.80
N PHE A 35 16.94 13.89 -4.55
CA PHE A 35 16.53 12.58 -4.07
C PHE A 35 15.19 12.14 -4.66
N VAL A 36 14.20 13.05 -4.69
CA VAL A 36 12.85 12.75 -5.21
C VAL A 36 12.90 12.24 -6.66
N LYS A 37 13.77 12.80 -7.49
CA LYS A 37 13.96 12.36 -8.89
C LYS A 37 14.54 10.94 -9.03
N GLN A 38 15.04 10.35 -7.96
CA GLN A 38 15.63 9.00 -7.96
C GLN A 38 14.70 7.95 -7.36
N PHE A 39 13.52 8.33 -6.90
CA PHE A 39 12.58 7.38 -6.33
C PHE A 39 12.02 6.44 -7.40
N PRO A 40 11.80 5.18 -7.07
CA PRO A 40 11.35 4.16 -8.01
C PRO A 40 9.82 4.28 -8.23
N VAL A 41 9.38 5.34 -8.90
CA VAL A 41 7.97 5.57 -9.20
C VAL A 41 7.56 4.72 -10.39
N LEU A 42 6.57 3.85 -10.21
CA LEU A 42 5.92 3.13 -11.30
C LEU A 42 5.02 4.08 -12.07
N THR A 43 5.18 4.11 -13.38
CA THR A 43 4.31 4.89 -14.26
C THR A 43 2.99 4.15 -14.52
N PRO A 44 1.89 4.85 -14.90
CA PRO A 44 0.59 4.21 -15.10
C PRO A 44 0.60 3.05 -16.10
N ASP A 45 1.46 3.08 -17.11
CA ASP A 45 1.63 2.03 -18.11
C ASP A 45 2.36 0.79 -17.58
N GLN A 46 3.06 0.90 -16.45
CA GLN A 46 3.70 -0.23 -15.77
C GLN A 46 2.74 -0.95 -14.81
N ILE A 47 1.56 -0.39 -14.54
CA ILE A 47 0.55 -1.01 -13.67
C ILE A 47 -0.57 -1.59 -14.55
N PRO A 48 -0.74 -2.93 -14.62
CA PRO A 48 -1.83 -3.54 -15.37
C PRO A 48 -3.20 -2.98 -14.92
N SER A 49 -4.13 -2.78 -15.85
CA SER A 49 -5.43 -2.17 -15.55
C SER A 49 -6.24 -2.95 -14.49
N THR A 50 -6.13 -4.26 -14.49
CA THR A 50 -6.74 -5.14 -13.47
C THR A 50 -6.13 -4.89 -12.09
N THR A 51 -4.82 -4.77 -12.00
CA THR A 51 -4.11 -4.46 -10.75
C THR A 51 -4.39 -3.03 -10.30
N GLN A 52 -4.44 -2.07 -11.23
CA GLN A 52 -4.83 -0.69 -10.92
C GLN A 52 -6.21 -0.64 -10.28
N TRP A 53 -7.16 -1.43 -10.80
CA TRP A 53 -8.49 -1.51 -10.21
C TRP A 53 -8.45 -2.10 -8.79
N GLN A 54 -7.64 -3.13 -8.54
CA GLN A 54 -7.45 -3.68 -7.20
C GLN A 54 -6.89 -2.63 -6.22
N ILE A 55 -5.96 -1.78 -6.68
CA ILE A 55 -5.43 -0.67 -5.88
C ILE A 55 -6.52 0.37 -5.60
N VAL A 56 -7.21 0.83 -6.64
CA VAL A 56 -8.22 1.90 -6.54
C VAL A 56 -9.35 1.53 -5.59
N LYS A 57 -9.84 0.29 -5.60
CA LYS A 57 -10.87 -0.20 -4.66
C LYS A 57 -10.44 -0.02 -3.20
N ARG A 58 -9.21 -0.38 -2.88
CA ARG A 58 -8.66 -0.28 -1.53
C ARG A 58 -8.44 1.16 -1.10
N VAL A 59 -7.94 1.98 -2.02
CA VAL A 59 -7.77 3.42 -1.77
C VAL A 59 -9.13 4.08 -1.52
N ALA A 60 -10.15 3.73 -2.30
CA ALA A 60 -11.50 4.26 -2.10
C ALA A 60 -12.03 3.93 -0.69
N GLU A 61 -11.93 2.66 -0.26
CA GLU A 61 -12.35 2.25 1.08
C GLU A 61 -11.51 2.91 2.20
N LEU A 62 -10.21 3.10 1.97
CA LEU A 62 -9.31 3.76 2.94
C LEU A 62 -9.55 5.26 3.08
N CYS A 63 -9.88 5.95 1.99
CA CYS A 63 -9.96 7.41 1.95
C CYS A 63 -11.37 7.95 2.14
N TYR A 64 -12.39 7.25 1.66
CA TYR A 64 -13.77 7.72 1.71
C TYR A 64 -14.49 7.24 2.96
N PHE A 65 -14.13 7.77 4.12
CA PHE A 65 -14.77 7.50 5.41
C PHE A 65 -15.54 8.72 5.96
N ASN A 66 -15.57 9.83 5.23
CA ASN A 66 -16.37 11.03 5.48
C ASN A 66 -16.63 11.77 4.17
N HIS A 67 -17.47 12.80 4.21
CA HIS A 67 -17.87 13.57 3.05
C HIS A 67 -16.84 14.60 2.54
N ASP A 68 -15.68 14.73 3.19
CA ASP A 68 -14.59 15.62 2.71
C ASP A 68 -14.02 15.17 1.36
N MET A 69 -14.25 13.90 1.00
CA MET A 69 -13.77 13.29 -0.24
C MET A 69 -14.84 13.15 -1.32
N ASP A 70 -16.04 13.74 -1.15
CA ASP A 70 -17.15 13.61 -2.11
C ASP A 70 -16.72 14.04 -3.54
N GLY A 71 -16.03 15.16 -3.69
CA GLY A 71 -15.57 15.62 -5.00
C GLY A 71 -14.60 14.66 -5.70
N TRP A 72 -13.70 14.01 -4.94
CA TRP A 72 -12.82 12.98 -5.47
C TRP A 72 -13.60 11.72 -5.88
N VAL A 73 -14.60 11.35 -5.09
CA VAL A 73 -15.47 10.19 -5.35
C VAL A 73 -16.31 10.42 -6.61
N GLU A 74 -16.85 11.63 -6.83
CA GLU A 74 -17.58 11.98 -8.06
C GLU A 74 -16.69 11.82 -9.30
N GLU A 75 -15.48 12.36 -9.27
CA GLU A 75 -14.51 12.21 -10.37
C GLU A 75 -14.15 10.74 -10.61
N LEU A 76 -13.92 9.97 -9.54
CA LEU A 76 -13.62 8.54 -9.64
C LEU A 76 -14.79 7.78 -10.26
N TRP A 77 -16.03 8.03 -9.82
CA TRP A 77 -17.24 7.41 -10.34
C TRP A 77 -17.40 7.64 -11.84
N GLU A 78 -17.09 8.84 -12.32
CA GLU A 78 -17.14 9.15 -13.75
C GLU A 78 -16.09 8.39 -14.58
N GLU A 79 -14.94 8.05 -14.00
CA GLU A 79 -13.89 7.26 -14.67
C GLU A 79 -14.17 5.75 -14.68
N MET A 80 -15.03 5.24 -13.77
CA MET A 80 -15.31 3.82 -13.61
C MET A 80 -16.16 3.25 -14.74
N SER A 81 -15.86 2.00 -15.15
CA SER A 81 -16.72 1.20 -16.03
C SER A 81 -18.00 0.76 -15.30
N GLU A 82 -18.98 0.23 -16.05
CA GLU A 82 -20.22 -0.29 -15.45
C GLU A 82 -19.94 -1.45 -14.49
N GLU A 83 -19.01 -2.34 -14.83
CA GLU A 83 -18.61 -3.47 -13.99
C GLU A 83 -17.96 -2.96 -12.68
N GLN A 84 -17.08 -1.97 -12.78
CA GLN A 84 -16.43 -1.35 -11.62
C GLN A 84 -17.44 -0.65 -10.70
N ARG A 85 -18.43 0.05 -11.28
CA ARG A 85 -19.52 0.68 -10.53
C ARG A 85 -20.38 -0.34 -9.79
N ALA A 86 -20.63 -1.50 -10.40
CA ALA A 86 -21.36 -2.59 -9.76
C ALA A 86 -20.62 -3.17 -8.54
N GLU A 87 -19.28 -3.15 -8.52
CA GLU A 87 -18.48 -3.58 -7.37
C GLU A 87 -18.51 -2.59 -6.20
N LEU A 88 -18.66 -1.29 -6.45
CA LEU A 88 -18.61 -0.22 -5.44
C LEU A 88 -19.84 0.71 -5.50
N PRO A 89 -21.07 0.19 -5.37
CA PRO A 89 -22.29 1.00 -5.54
C PRO A 89 -22.41 2.15 -4.53
N GLN A 90 -21.79 2.04 -3.36
CA GLN A 90 -21.79 3.09 -2.34
C GLN A 90 -21.12 4.38 -2.80
N LEU A 91 -20.16 4.32 -3.75
CA LEU A 91 -19.55 5.54 -4.32
C LEU A 91 -20.59 6.34 -5.11
N GLY A 92 -21.43 5.67 -5.93
CA GLY A 92 -22.50 6.33 -6.66
C GLY A 92 -23.61 6.87 -5.76
N ALA A 93 -23.81 6.25 -4.60
CA ALA A 93 -24.76 6.72 -3.58
C ALA A 93 -24.15 7.75 -2.63
N GLN A 94 -22.86 8.10 -2.80
CA GLN A 94 -22.10 8.98 -1.92
C GLN A 94 -22.19 8.56 -0.44
N GLN A 95 -22.00 7.25 -0.19
CA GLN A 95 -22.05 6.67 1.16
C GLN A 95 -20.64 6.33 1.65
N PRO A 96 -20.03 7.15 2.54
CA PRO A 96 -18.73 6.85 3.12
C PRO A 96 -18.70 5.53 3.89
N TRP A 97 -17.55 4.85 3.87
CA TRP A 97 -17.33 3.67 4.72
C TRP A 97 -17.23 4.06 6.19
N VAL A 98 -17.73 3.20 7.05
CA VAL A 98 -17.52 3.35 8.50
C VAL A 98 -16.04 3.11 8.80
N TYR A 99 -15.42 4.06 9.52
CA TYR A 99 -14.03 3.93 9.93
C TYR A 99 -13.84 2.69 10.82
N ASN A 100 -13.02 1.76 10.36
CA ASN A 100 -12.71 0.52 11.08
C ASN A 100 -11.18 0.28 11.06
N PRO A 101 -10.46 0.42 12.20
CA PRO A 101 -9.00 0.26 12.26
C PRO A 101 -8.49 -1.11 11.80
N GLU A 102 -9.23 -2.18 12.13
CA GLU A 102 -8.87 -3.55 11.76
C GLU A 102 -8.95 -3.74 10.24
N ARG A 103 -10.07 -3.32 9.64
CA ARG A 103 -10.27 -3.39 8.19
C ARG A 103 -9.24 -2.53 7.45
N ARG A 104 -8.90 -1.36 7.97
CA ARG A 104 -7.89 -0.46 7.39
C ARG A 104 -6.50 -1.10 7.39
N ALA A 105 -6.12 -1.77 8.48
CA ALA A 105 -4.85 -2.48 8.56
C ALA A 105 -4.75 -3.61 7.50
N ILE A 106 -5.84 -4.34 7.27
CA ILE A 106 -5.91 -5.35 6.20
C ILE A 106 -5.75 -4.71 4.83
N LEU A 107 -6.50 -3.63 4.52
CA LEU A 107 -6.42 -2.95 3.23
C LEU A 107 -5.02 -2.37 2.96
N GLN A 108 -4.36 -1.83 3.98
CA GLN A 108 -2.98 -1.35 3.87
C GLN A 108 -2.02 -2.50 3.56
N ALA A 109 -2.12 -3.61 4.27
CA ALA A 109 -1.31 -4.79 4.04
C ALA A 109 -1.52 -5.40 2.65
N GLU A 110 -2.76 -5.41 2.17
CA GLU A 110 -3.08 -5.84 0.80
C GLU A 110 -2.44 -4.92 -0.25
N LEU A 111 -2.43 -3.60 -0.03
CA LEU A 111 -1.72 -2.65 -0.90
C LEU A 111 -0.21 -2.86 -0.84
N ASP A 112 0.37 -3.10 0.34
CA ASP A 112 1.79 -3.39 0.49
C ASP A 112 2.20 -4.65 -0.28
N ALA A 113 1.41 -5.73 -0.22
CA ALA A 113 1.63 -6.95 -0.98
C ALA A 113 1.53 -6.71 -2.51
N ILE A 114 0.52 -5.96 -2.96
CA ILE A 114 0.35 -5.61 -4.39
C ILE A 114 1.57 -4.81 -4.89
N PHE A 115 2.03 -3.81 -4.15
CA PHE A 115 3.18 -3.01 -4.59
C PHE A 115 4.49 -3.80 -4.49
N ALA A 116 4.68 -4.67 -3.50
CA ALA A 116 5.82 -5.57 -3.47
C ALA A 116 5.88 -6.45 -4.74
N HIS A 117 4.75 -7.01 -5.14
CA HIS A 117 4.65 -7.79 -6.39
C HIS A 117 4.92 -6.92 -7.64
N LEU A 118 4.36 -5.72 -7.73
CA LEU A 118 4.59 -4.79 -8.85
C LEU A 118 6.05 -4.36 -8.97
N TYR A 119 6.79 -4.31 -7.87
CA TYR A 119 8.24 -4.07 -7.86
C TYR A 119 9.06 -5.32 -8.18
N GLY A 120 8.43 -6.45 -8.42
CA GLY A 120 9.09 -7.71 -8.78
C GLY A 120 9.80 -8.40 -7.63
N LEU A 121 9.38 -8.14 -6.38
CA LEU A 121 9.90 -8.85 -5.21
C LEU A 121 9.35 -10.27 -5.15
N ASN A 122 10.15 -11.17 -4.61
CA ASN A 122 9.72 -12.50 -4.17
C ASN A 122 9.44 -12.50 -2.66
N THR A 123 8.97 -13.63 -2.13
CA THR A 123 8.68 -13.78 -0.69
C THR A 123 9.89 -13.51 0.19
N GLU A 124 11.08 -13.99 -0.19
CA GLU A 124 12.31 -13.80 0.59
C GLU A 124 12.69 -12.31 0.66
N ASP A 125 12.61 -11.60 -0.47
CA ASP A 125 12.83 -10.15 -0.53
C ASP A 125 11.83 -9.40 0.36
N LEU A 126 10.55 -9.78 0.30
CA LEU A 126 9.49 -9.15 1.10
C LEU A 126 9.72 -9.37 2.60
N VAL A 127 10.03 -10.60 3.00
CA VAL A 127 10.39 -10.92 4.41
C VAL A 127 11.60 -10.13 4.85
N TYR A 128 12.64 -10.03 4.00
CA TYR A 128 13.83 -9.25 4.31
C TYR A 128 13.52 -7.76 4.51
N ILE A 129 12.68 -7.17 3.68
CA ILE A 129 12.27 -5.76 3.83
C ILE A 129 11.50 -5.54 5.13
N LEU A 130 10.58 -6.44 5.46
CA LEU A 130 9.75 -6.33 6.66
C LEU A 130 10.52 -6.63 7.93
N ASP A 131 11.33 -7.68 7.91
CA ASP A 131 12.07 -8.13 9.09
C ASP A 131 13.34 -8.94 8.68
N PRO A 132 14.46 -8.29 8.42
CA PRO A 132 15.69 -8.96 7.97
C PRO A 132 16.22 -10.00 8.96
N GLU A 133 15.85 -9.93 10.25
CA GLU A 133 16.25 -10.90 11.26
C GLU A 133 15.78 -12.32 10.93
N ASP A 134 14.65 -12.48 10.25
CA ASP A 134 14.13 -13.79 9.81
C ASP A 134 14.99 -14.44 8.73
N ILE A 135 15.71 -13.64 7.93
CA ILE A 135 16.59 -14.13 6.84
C ILE A 135 18.04 -14.25 7.31
N CYS A 136 18.56 -13.22 7.95
CA CYS A 136 19.97 -13.11 8.32
C CYS A 136 20.28 -13.65 9.72
N GLY A 137 19.24 -13.92 10.53
CA GLY A 137 19.38 -14.35 11.92
C GLY A 137 19.58 -13.21 12.92
N LYS A 138 19.71 -13.60 14.21
CA LYS A 138 19.84 -12.65 15.32
C LYS A 138 21.06 -11.75 15.15
N GLY A 139 20.82 -10.44 15.14
CA GLY A 139 21.86 -9.41 14.97
C GLY A 139 21.77 -8.65 13.64
N CYS A 140 20.93 -9.11 12.71
CA CYS A 140 20.57 -8.35 11.55
C CYS A 140 19.50 -7.31 11.96
N ILE A 141 19.91 -6.06 12.12
CA ILE A 141 19.03 -5.04 12.68
C ILE A 141 18.12 -4.48 11.59
N ASN A 142 16.81 -4.52 11.83
CA ASN A 142 15.84 -3.80 10.99
C ASN A 142 15.83 -2.31 11.34
N GLU A 143 16.75 -1.55 10.77
CA GLU A 143 16.80 -0.10 10.99
C GLU A 143 15.56 0.60 10.39
N THR A 144 15.01 0.08 9.30
CA THR A 144 13.94 0.73 8.55
C THR A 144 12.61 0.72 9.31
N PHE A 145 12.17 -0.45 9.77
CA PHE A 145 10.85 -0.62 10.39
C PHE A 145 10.91 -1.02 11.87
N ARG A 146 12.08 -0.85 12.52
CA ARG A 146 12.26 -1.20 13.94
C ARG A 146 11.21 -0.56 14.85
N VAL A 147 10.94 0.73 14.69
CA VAL A 147 9.98 1.44 15.54
C VAL A 147 8.57 0.91 15.35
N LEU A 148 8.18 0.57 14.11
CA LEU A 148 6.89 -0.06 13.82
C LEU A 148 6.81 -1.43 14.50
N LYS A 149 7.80 -2.31 14.28
CA LYS A 149 7.91 -3.64 14.91
C LYS A 149 7.81 -3.55 16.44
N ASP A 150 8.62 -2.68 17.06
CA ASP A 150 8.65 -2.53 18.51
C ASP A 150 7.32 -2.00 19.11
N ASN A 151 6.64 -1.12 18.39
CA ASN A 151 5.33 -0.59 18.80
C ASN A 151 4.27 -1.69 18.70
N GLU A 152 4.24 -2.44 17.63
CA GLU A 152 3.25 -3.51 17.42
C GLU A 152 3.48 -4.68 18.40
N LEU A 153 4.73 -5.07 18.65
CA LEU A 153 5.05 -6.06 19.67
C LEU A 153 4.55 -5.65 21.06
N ARG A 154 4.65 -4.37 21.42
CA ARG A 154 4.13 -3.84 22.69
C ARG A 154 2.61 -3.79 22.73
N GLN A 155 1.96 -3.45 21.61
CA GLN A 155 0.52 -3.24 21.55
C GLN A 155 -0.26 -4.53 21.32
N TYR A 156 0.25 -5.42 20.47
CA TYR A 156 -0.46 -6.63 20.01
C TYR A 156 0.22 -7.94 20.44
N GLY A 157 1.46 -7.87 20.95
CA GLY A 157 2.26 -9.07 21.25
C GLY A 157 2.86 -9.74 20.01
N GLU A 158 2.68 -9.15 18.82
CA GLU A 158 3.19 -9.64 17.54
C GLU A 158 3.58 -8.49 16.62
N TYR A 159 4.40 -8.75 15.59
CA TYR A 159 4.61 -7.84 14.49
C TYR A 159 3.46 -7.99 13.46
N ARG A 160 2.33 -7.38 13.78
CA ARG A 160 1.04 -7.52 13.09
C ARG A 160 1.12 -7.13 11.60
N THR A 161 1.74 -6.00 11.27
CA THR A 161 1.91 -5.54 9.89
C THR A 161 2.59 -6.61 9.05
N LYS A 162 3.70 -7.19 9.51
CA LYS A 162 4.39 -8.27 8.81
C LYS A 162 3.47 -9.46 8.54
N ARG A 163 2.75 -9.94 9.56
CA ARG A 163 1.81 -11.06 9.40
C ARG A 163 0.75 -10.76 8.36
N LEU A 164 0.10 -9.58 8.44
CA LEU A 164 -0.97 -9.20 7.51
C LEU A 164 -0.47 -9.06 6.05
N VAL A 165 0.73 -8.51 5.85
CA VAL A 165 1.31 -8.37 4.51
C VAL A 165 1.62 -9.73 3.91
N LEU A 166 2.21 -10.65 4.68
CA LEU A 166 2.50 -12.01 4.21
C LEU A 166 1.21 -12.81 3.95
N GLU A 167 0.20 -12.69 4.82
CA GLU A 167 -1.12 -13.29 4.58
C GLU A 167 -1.76 -12.74 3.29
N ALA A 168 -1.65 -11.44 3.02
CA ALA A 168 -2.15 -10.84 1.78
C ALA A 168 -1.38 -11.35 0.56
N TRP A 169 -0.05 -11.46 0.66
CA TRP A 169 0.82 -12.01 -0.38
C TRP A 169 0.41 -13.43 -0.77
N ASP A 170 0.25 -14.31 0.21
CA ASP A 170 -0.19 -15.70 0.00
C ASP A 170 -1.59 -15.77 -0.63
N ASN A 171 -2.54 -14.94 -0.14
CA ASN A 171 -3.91 -14.90 -0.64
C ASN A 171 -4.01 -14.43 -2.11
N PHE A 172 -3.09 -13.56 -2.56
CA PHE A 172 -3.01 -13.17 -3.97
C PHE A 172 -2.32 -14.22 -4.85
N GLY A 173 -1.60 -15.18 -4.27
CA GLY A 173 -0.89 -16.23 -5.00
C GLY A 173 0.29 -15.70 -5.81
N PHE A 174 1.01 -14.72 -5.30
CA PHE A 174 2.11 -14.05 -6.02
C PHE A 174 3.37 -14.93 -6.16
N ASP A 175 3.48 -16.03 -5.44
CA ASP A 175 4.59 -17.00 -5.54
C ASP A 175 4.39 -18.08 -6.62
N ASN A 176 3.31 -18.03 -7.40
CA ASN A 176 2.99 -19.01 -8.45
C ASN A 176 3.40 -18.55 -9.84
#